data_dc3f8a1d285cb23ec860025a665cd85a
#
_entry.id   dc3f8a1d285cb23ec860025a665cd85a
#
_cell.length_a   1.000
_cell.length_b   1.000
_cell.length_c   1.000
_cell.angle_alpha   90.00
_cell.angle_beta   90.00
_cell.angle_gamma   90.00
#
_symmetry.space_group_name_H-M   'P 1'
#
loop_
_entity.id
_entity.type
_entity.pdbx_description
1 polymer ?
#
loop_
_entity_poly.entity_id
_entity_poly.type
_entity_poly.pdbx_seq_one_letter_code
_entity_poly.pdbx_strand_id
1 'polypeptide(L)'
;MKKLSSRSSRLLLFSVIAAFFCALDLGTKHWIFERLGRPGESPVWWLISDVFGFQTSLNQGALFGIGQGQIPLFATLSCVALVGIVVWVWADATRSVFLASTLGLITAGILGNLWDRLGLHRMRWSGFDAEVWGCPPEMVGEPIYAVRDWILVMLGDYPWPNFNIADSCLVCGAILIGLYALFTPTPKPAVATDDAAATVSESEDKAKN
;
A
#
# COMPACT_ATOMS: atom_id res chain seq x y z
N MET A 1 26.43 14.12 -10.14
CA MET A 1 25.49 13.21 -9.44
C MET A 1 25.84 11.76 -9.82
N LYS A 2 26.40 10.95 -8.90
CA LYS A 2 26.69 9.53 -9.16
C LYS A 2 25.37 8.78 -9.35
N LYS A 3 25.19 8.13 -10.51
CA LYS A 3 24.02 7.30 -10.83
C LYS A 3 23.80 6.27 -9.72
N LEU A 4 22.60 6.25 -9.12
CA LEU A 4 22.05 5.10 -8.38
C LEU A 4 21.87 3.91 -9.37
N SER A 5 22.97 3.43 -9.92
CA SER A 5 22.96 2.51 -11.06
C SER A 5 23.11 1.05 -10.62
N SER A 6 23.55 0.80 -9.38
CA SER A 6 23.69 -0.58 -8.88
C SER A 6 22.37 -1.12 -8.34
N ARG A 7 22.16 -2.41 -8.49
CA ARG A 7 21.00 -3.13 -7.91
C ARG A 7 20.90 -2.87 -6.40
N SER A 8 22.02 -2.92 -5.70
CA SER A 8 22.09 -2.70 -4.25
C SER A 8 21.61 -1.31 -3.84
N SER A 9 21.97 -0.26 -4.59
CA SER A 9 21.51 1.11 -4.29
C SER A 9 20.01 1.27 -4.48
N ARG A 10 19.42 0.60 -5.47
CA ARG A 10 17.97 0.64 -5.71
C ARG A 10 17.20 -0.19 -4.67
N LEU A 11 17.74 -1.32 -4.25
CA LEU A 11 17.18 -2.11 -3.13
C LEU A 11 17.22 -1.33 -1.83
N LEU A 12 18.33 -0.63 -1.56
CA LEU A 12 18.43 0.25 -0.39
C LEU A 12 17.38 1.37 -0.46
N LEU A 13 17.24 2.02 -1.62
CA LEU A 13 16.22 3.07 -1.80
C LEU A 13 14.79 2.54 -1.56
N PHE A 14 14.45 1.39 -2.15
CA PHE A 14 13.18 0.69 -1.90
C PHE A 14 12.95 0.48 -0.41
N SER A 15 13.94 -0.09 0.29
CA SER A 15 13.84 -0.40 1.72
C SER A 15 13.73 0.86 2.58
N VAL A 16 14.49 1.90 2.26
CA VAL A 16 14.44 3.19 2.98
C VAL A 16 13.09 3.85 2.82
N ILE A 17 12.54 3.89 1.61
CA ILE A 17 11.21 4.46 1.35
C ILE A 17 10.14 3.65 2.08
N ALA A 18 10.17 2.32 1.97
CA ALA A 18 9.21 1.45 2.63
C ALA A 18 9.24 1.63 4.16
N ALA A 19 10.43 1.63 4.75
CA ALA A 19 10.60 1.79 6.20
C ALA A 19 10.19 3.20 6.68
N PHE A 20 10.59 4.25 5.94
CA PHE A 20 10.28 5.64 6.31
C PHE A 20 8.78 5.91 6.30
N PHE A 21 8.08 5.59 5.21
CA PHE A 21 6.65 5.87 5.11
C PHE A 21 5.80 4.94 5.99
N CYS A 22 6.23 3.70 6.21
CA CYS A 22 5.59 2.82 7.19
C CYS A 22 5.74 3.38 8.60
N ALA A 23 6.93 3.81 9.01
CA ALA A 23 7.15 4.41 10.31
C ALA A 23 6.37 5.73 10.48
N LEU A 24 6.29 6.55 9.42
CA LEU A 24 5.51 7.79 9.41
C LEU A 24 4.02 7.51 9.59
N ASP A 25 3.47 6.51 8.88
CA ASP A 25 2.08 6.09 9.02
C ASP A 25 1.77 5.62 10.45
N LEU A 26 2.56 4.67 10.95
CA LEU A 26 2.36 4.13 12.30
C LEU A 26 2.54 5.18 13.40
N GLY A 27 3.55 6.06 13.25
CA GLY A 27 3.82 7.13 14.18
C GLY A 27 2.71 8.18 14.22
N THR A 28 2.20 8.59 13.05
CA THR A 28 1.09 9.56 12.99
C THR A 28 -0.22 8.96 13.48
N LYS A 29 -0.52 7.70 13.16
CA LYS A 29 -1.66 6.97 13.72
C LYS A 29 -1.62 6.92 15.24
N HIS A 30 -0.45 6.57 15.81
CA HIS A 30 -0.25 6.53 17.25
C HIS A 30 -0.47 7.91 17.87
N TRP A 31 0.23 8.92 17.36
CA TRP A 31 0.17 10.29 17.88
C TRP A 31 -1.25 10.90 17.84
N ILE A 32 -1.96 10.73 16.71
CA ILE A 32 -3.33 11.27 16.57
C ILE A 32 -4.29 10.54 17.50
N PHE A 33 -4.23 9.21 17.58
CA PHE A 33 -5.10 8.42 18.46
C PHE A 33 -4.80 8.66 19.95
N GLU A 34 -3.58 8.98 20.32
CA GLU A 34 -3.26 9.46 21.68
C GLU A 34 -3.79 10.87 21.95
N ARG A 35 -3.81 11.74 20.92
CA ARG A 35 -4.21 13.14 21.07
C ARG A 35 -5.70 13.34 21.06
N LEU A 36 -6.42 12.66 20.17
CA LEU A 36 -7.86 12.80 19.97
C LEU A 36 -8.68 11.69 20.63
N GLY A 37 -8.02 10.63 21.07
CA GLY A 37 -8.71 9.47 21.62
C GLY A 37 -9.39 8.60 20.56
N ARG A 38 -10.39 7.86 21.02
CA ARG A 38 -11.19 6.98 20.16
C ARG A 38 -12.13 7.77 19.26
N PRO A 39 -12.63 7.17 18.19
CA PRO A 39 -13.68 7.80 17.40
C PRO A 39 -14.83 8.26 18.29
N GLY A 40 -15.19 9.55 18.21
CA GLY A 40 -16.25 10.17 19.02
C GLY A 40 -15.83 10.70 20.39
N GLU A 41 -14.63 10.43 20.91
CA GLU A 41 -14.14 10.97 22.18
C GLU A 41 -13.80 12.47 22.07
N SER A 42 -13.32 12.92 20.91
CA SER A 42 -12.98 14.33 20.70
C SER A 42 -13.66 14.87 19.45
N PRO A 43 -13.95 16.19 19.42
CA PRO A 43 -14.40 16.85 18.19
C PRO A 43 -13.27 16.84 17.14
N VAL A 44 -13.65 17.15 15.89
CA VAL A 44 -12.69 17.32 14.80
C VAL A 44 -11.66 18.41 15.15
N TRP A 45 -10.39 18.07 15.02
CA TRP A 45 -9.32 19.05 15.13
C TRP A 45 -9.07 19.70 13.77
N TRP A 46 -9.71 20.81 13.52
CA TRP A 46 -9.59 21.53 12.26
C TRP A 46 -8.24 22.24 12.12
N LEU A 47 -7.56 22.01 11.00
CA LEU A 47 -6.42 22.81 10.54
C LEU A 47 -6.89 23.94 9.62
N ILE A 48 -7.89 23.64 8.79
CA ILE A 48 -8.63 24.62 7.98
C ILE A 48 -10.10 24.33 8.24
N SER A 49 -10.80 25.29 8.87
CA SER A 49 -12.20 25.12 9.28
C SER A 49 -13.06 24.60 8.14
N ASP A 50 -13.78 23.53 8.39
CA ASP A 50 -14.73 22.88 7.49
C ASP A 50 -14.14 22.43 6.13
N VAL A 51 -12.79 22.29 6.03
CA VAL A 51 -12.11 21.83 4.81
C VAL A 51 -11.14 20.69 5.10
N PHE A 52 -10.26 20.87 6.08
CA PHE A 52 -9.21 19.90 6.39
C PHE A 52 -8.96 19.80 7.88
N GLY A 53 -9.03 18.60 8.40
CA GLY A 53 -8.85 18.36 9.83
C GLY A 53 -8.44 16.93 10.15
N PHE A 54 -8.37 16.67 11.45
CA PHE A 54 -8.06 15.35 12.01
C PHE A 54 -9.25 14.85 12.81
N GLN A 55 -9.65 13.63 12.51
CA GLN A 55 -10.75 12.94 13.17
C GLN A 55 -10.43 11.44 13.20
N THR A 56 -10.41 10.84 14.37
CA THR A 56 -10.17 9.40 14.49
C THR A 56 -11.34 8.58 13.97
N SER A 57 -11.02 7.50 13.25
CA SER A 57 -11.97 6.53 12.72
C SER A 57 -11.34 5.14 12.71
N LEU A 58 -12.16 4.09 12.88
CA LEU A 58 -11.75 2.69 12.83
C LEU A 58 -12.38 2.02 11.62
N ASN A 59 -11.57 1.63 10.66
CA ASN A 59 -12.00 1.04 9.39
C ASN A 59 -11.77 -0.47 9.38
N GLN A 60 -12.85 -1.23 9.38
CA GLN A 60 -12.83 -2.70 9.31
C GLN A 60 -12.90 -3.25 7.88
N GLY A 61 -12.99 -2.37 6.88
CA GLY A 61 -13.10 -2.73 5.48
C GLY A 61 -11.88 -2.33 4.65
N ALA A 62 -12.13 -2.18 3.34
CA ALA A 62 -11.22 -1.55 2.40
C ALA A 62 -11.53 -0.06 2.27
N LEU A 63 -10.99 0.56 1.20
CA LEU A 63 -11.26 1.94 0.84
C LEU A 63 -12.78 2.19 0.77
N PHE A 64 -13.24 3.32 1.30
CA PHE A 64 -14.68 3.68 1.38
C PHE A 64 -15.54 2.71 2.21
N GLY A 65 -14.95 1.94 3.14
CA GLY A 65 -15.68 1.00 3.99
C GLY A 65 -16.25 -0.22 3.25
N ILE A 66 -15.81 -0.48 2.02
CA ILE A 66 -16.23 -1.67 1.27
C ILE A 66 -15.73 -2.93 2.00
N GLY A 67 -16.62 -3.93 2.17
CA GLY A 67 -16.27 -5.20 2.82
C GLY A 67 -16.05 -5.09 4.32
N GLN A 68 -16.84 -4.28 5.03
CA GLN A 68 -16.80 -4.19 6.50
C GLN A 68 -16.86 -5.58 7.14
N GLY A 69 -16.02 -5.82 8.14
CA GLY A 69 -15.91 -7.10 8.82
C GLY A 69 -15.06 -8.16 8.09
N GLN A 70 -14.63 -7.92 6.85
CA GLN A 70 -13.78 -8.86 6.08
C GLN A 70 -12.28 -8.70 6.39
N ILE A 71 -11.94 -8.42 7.64
CA ILE A 71 -10.56 -8.18 8.09
C ILE A 71 -9.59 -9.32 7.69
N PRO A 72 -9.94 -10.62 7.88
CA PRO A 72 -9.05 -11.71 7.50
C PRO A 72 -8.75 -11.75 5.99
N LEU A 73 -9.75 -11.41 5.17
CA LEU A 73 -9.58 -11.33 3.72
C LEU A 73 -8.56 -10.24 3.35
N PHE A 74 -8.73 -9.02 3.89
CA PHE A 74 -7.82 -7.92 3.60
C PHE A 74 -6.43 -8.13 4.15
N ALA A 75 -6.29 -8.76 5.33
CA ALA A 75 -4.98 -9.15 5.86
C ALA A 75 -4.29 -10.18 4.96
N THR A 76 -5.02 -11.20 4.51
CA THR A 76 -4.51 -12.22 3.59
C THR A 76 -4.06 -11.61 2.26
N LEU A 77 -4.91 -10.76 1.65
CA LEU A 77 -4.56 -10.05 0.40
C LEU A 77 -3.33 -9.16 0.57
N SER A 78 -3.19 -8.50 1.72
CA SER A 78 -2.00 -7.71 2.05
C SER A 78 -0.73 -8.60 2.10
N CYS A 79 -0.80 -9.77 2.74
CA CYS A 79 0.32 -10.72 2.79
C CYS A 79 0.67 -11.24 1.38
N VAL A 80 -0.32 -11.61 0.57
CA VAL A 80 -0.11 -12.06 -0.82
C VAL A 80 0.55 -10.96 -1.65
N ALA A 81 0.08 -9.72 -1.53
CA ALA A 81 0.65 -8.57 -2.22
C ALA A 81 2.11 -8.33 -1.81
N LEU A 82 2.44 -8.41 -0.50
CA LEU A 82 3.82 -8.27 -0.02
C LEU A 82 4.73 -9.35 -0.60
N VAL A 83 4.29 -10.62 -0.58
CA VAL A 83 5.05 -11.73 -1.18
C VAL A 83 5.25 -11.47 -2.67
N GLY A 84 4.20 -11.07 -3.40
CA GLY A 84 4.29 -10.73 -4.82
C GLY A 84 5.30 -9.61 -5.10
N ILE A 85 5.30 -8.54 -4.29
CA ILE A 85 6.26 -7.44 -4.43
C ILE A 85 7.70 -7.93 -4.14
N VAL A 86 7.90 -8.72 -3.08
CA VAL A 86 9.22 -9.27 -2.75
C VAL A 86 9.75 -10.15 -3.90
N VAL A 87 8.93 -11.06 -4.42
CA VAL A 87 9.28 -11.89 -5.58
C VAL A 87 9.60 -11.03 -6.79
N TRP A 88 8.81 -10.01 -7.07
CA TRP A 88 9.03 -9.09 -8.19
C TRP A 88 10.34 -8.29 -8.02
N VAL A 89 10.59 -7.76 -6.85
CA VAL A 89 11.85 -7.05 -6.52
C VAL A 89 13.05 -7.98 -6.66
N TRP A 90 12.92 -9.24 -6.25
CA TRP A 90 13.96 -10.27 -6.42
C TRP A 90 14.19 -10.63 -7.88
N ALA A 91 13.15 -10.75 -8.68
CA ALA A 91 13.19 -11.05 -10.11
C ALA A 91 13.69 -9.87 -11.00
N ASP A 92 14.29 -8.85 -10.38
CA ASP A 92 14.95 -7.70 -11.04
C ASP A 92 14.01 -6.58 -11.55
N ALA A 93 12.81 -6.44 -10.96
CA ALA A 93 11.92 -5.32 -11.25
C ALA A 93 12.51 -3.95 -10.83
N THR A 94 13.58 -3.94 -10.05
CA THR A 94 14.27 -2.72 -9.62
C THR A 94 15.24 -2.16 -10.67
N ARG A 95 14.99 -2.39 -11.97
CA ARG A 95 15.83 -1.85 -13.06
C ARG A 95 15.80 -0.32 -13.11
N SER A 96 14.75 0.31 -12.59
CA SER A 96 14.66 1.77 -12.52
C SER A 96 14.51 2.26 -11.08
N VAL A 97 15.09 3.44 -10.79
CA VAL A 97 14.94 4.15 -9.53
C VAL A 97 13.46 4.47 -9.28
N PHE A 98 12.73 4.84 -10.33
CA PHE A 98 11.31 5.13 -10.28
C PHE A 98 10.51 3.93 -9.77
N LEU A 99 10.71 2.75 -10.35
CA LEU A 99 9.98 1.54 -9.97
C LEU A 99 10.34 1.10 -8.53
N ALA A 100 11.63 1.18 -8.16
CA ALA A 100 12.07 0.91 -6.80
C ALA A 100 11.38 1.82 -5.77
N SER A 101 11.29 3.13 -6.06
CA SER A 101 10.62 4.10 -5.19
C SER A 101 9.12 3.83 -5.09
N THR A 102 8.48 3.57 -6.22
CA THR A 102 7.03 3.28 -6.28
C THR A 102 6.67 2.00 -5.51
N LEU A 103 7.42 0.93 -5.71
CA LEU A 103 7.22 -0.32 -4.96
C LEU A 103 7.49 -0.13 -3.46
N GLY A 104 8.45 0.73 -3.09
CA GLY A 104 8.70 1.12 -1.70
C GLY A 104 7.49 1.80 -1.07
N LEU A 105 6.85 2.74 -1.76
CA LEU A 105 5.62 3.41 -1.30
C LEU A 105 4.48 2.41 -1.11
N ILE A 106 4.23 1.56 -2.10
CA ILE A 106 3.17 0.54 -2.01
C ILE A 106 3.43 -0.40 -0.84
N THR A 107 4.67 -0.85 -0.68
CA THR A 107 5.07 -1.71 0.45
C THR A 107 4.80 -1.03 1.79
N ALA A 108 5.14 0.25 1.93
CA ALA A 108 4.85 1.04 3.13
C ALA A 108 3.36 1.05 3.46
N GLY A 109 2.52 1.36 2.46
CA GLY A 109 1.07 1.40 2.63
C GLY A 109 0.47 0.04 3.00
N ILE A 110 0.94 -1.04 2.37
CA ILE A 110 0.50 -2.40 2.73
C ILE A 110 0.89 -2.73 4.18
N LEU A 111 2.15 -2.47 4.57
CA LEU A 111 2.66 -2.78 5.91
C LEU A 111 1.95 -1.97 6.99
N GLY A 112 1.73 -0.66 6.78
CA GLY A 112 1.05 0.22 7.73
C GLY A 112 -0.38 -0.25 8.03
N ASN A 113 -1.15 -0.56 6.99
CA ASN A 113 -2.52 -1.03 7.15
C ASN A 113 -2.60 -2.50 7.60
N LEU A 114 -1.63 -3.35 7.23
CA LEU A 114 -1.55 -4.72 7.73
C LEU A 114 -1.24 -4.77 9.23
N TRP A 115 -0.34 -3.90 9.71
CA TRP A 115 -0.05 -3.75 11.15
C TRP A 115 -1.32 -3.58 11.97
N ASP A 116 -2.19 -2.69 11.52
CA ASP A 116 -3.45 -2.41 12.20
C ASP A 116 -4.42 -3.60 12.11
N ARG A 117 -4.57 -4.24 10.93
CA ARG A 117 -5.44 -5.41 10.73
C ARG A 117 -5.00 -6.64 11.52
N LEU A 118 -3.73 -6.72 11.90
CA LEU A 118 -3.21 -7.75 12.80
C LEU A 118 -3.38 -7.38 14.29
N GLY A 119 -3.98 -6.23 14.61
CA GLY A 119 -4.19 -5.76 15.98
C GLY A 119 -2.90 -5.40 16.72
N LEU A 120 -1.79 -5.16 16.00
CA LEU A 120 -0.48 -4.87 16.59
C LEU A 120 -0.42 -3.48 17.26
N HIS A 121 -1.39 -2.62 17.02
CA HIS A 121 -1.61 -1.38 17.78
C HIS A 121 -2.13 -1.61 19.21
N ARG A 122 -2.58 -2.85 19.54
CA ARG A 122 -3.01 -3.29 20.88
C ARG A 122 -4.25 -2.59 21.46
N MET A 123 -5.02 -1.89 20.66
CA MET A 123 -6.31 -1.36 21.09
C MET A 123 -7.29 -2.50 21.34
N ARG A 124 -8.19 -2.30 22.31
CA ARG A 124 -9.26 -3.26 22.65
C ARG A 124 -10.57 -2.53 22.69
N TRP A 125 -11.65 -3.20 22.36
CA TRP A 125 -12.99 -2.66 22.51
C TRP A 125 -13.24 -2.27 23.97
N SER A 126 -13.87 -1.13 24.18
CA SER A 126 -14.16 -0.56 25.50
C SER A 126 -15.66 -0.41 25.72
N GLY A 127 -16.07 -0.14 26.97
CA GLY A 127 -17.45 0.22 27.27
C GLY A 127 -17.92 1.48 26.53
N PHE A 128 -17.03 2.42 26.27
CA PHE A 128 -17.32 3.62 25.47
C PHE A 128 -17.69 3.23 24.02
N ASP A 129 -16.95 2.30 23.40
CA ASP A 129 -17.26 1.83 22.04
C ASP A 129 -18.61 1.12 21.99
N ALA A 130 -18.99 0.39 23.06
CA ALA A 130 -20.30 -0.25 23.17
C ALA A 130 -21.42 0.78 23.25
N GLU A 131 -21.22 1.87 24.00
CA GLU A 131 -22.21 2.93 24.19
C GLU A 131 -22.38 3.80 22.91
N VAL A 132 -21.25 4.21 22.28
CA VAL A 132 -21.24 5.17 21.16
C VAL A 132 -21.44 4.49 19.82
N TRP A 133 -20.91 3.28 19.63
CA TRP A 133 -20.86 2.57 18.35
C TRP A 133 -21.77 1.35 18.29
N GLY A 134 -22.42 0.99 19.41
CA GLY A 134 -23.25 -0.22 19.50
C GLY A 134 -22.43 -1.51 19.38
N CYS A 135 -21.14 -1.46 19.75
CA CYS A 135 -20.33 -2.68 19.85
C CYS A 135 -20.98 -3.65 20.84
N PRO A 136 -21.19 -4.92 20.49
CA PRO A 136 -21.76 -5.91 21.40
C PRO A 136 -21.00 -5.97 22.75
N PRO A 137 -21.69 -5.99 23.90
CA PRO A 137 -21.04 -6.00 25.21
C PRO A 137 -20.03 -7.13 25.40
N GLU A 138 -20.24 -8.27 24.77
CA GLU A 138 -19.32 -9.42 24.78
C GLU A 138 -17.98 -9.14 24.07
N MET A 139 -17.93 -8.14 23.22
CA MET A 139 -16.68 -7.72 22.56
C MET A 139 -15.81 -6.82 23.44
N VAL A 140 -16.34 -6.26 24.53
CA VAL A 140 -15.56 -5.39 25.42
C VAL A 140 -14.36 -6.16 26.01
N GLY A 141 -13.15 -5.63 25.78
CA GLY A 141 -11.91 -6.30 26.15
C GLY A 141 -11.25 -7.10 25.01
N GLU A 142 -11.99 -7.42 23.94
CA GLU A 142 -11.43 -8.09 22.76
C GLU A 142 -10.55 -7.15 21.92
N PRO A 143 -9.52 -7.68 21.22
CA PRO A 143 -8.67 -6.89 20.35
C PRO A 143 -9.45 -6.24 19.21
N ILE A 144 -9.06 -5.03 18.83
CA ILE A 144 -9.56 -4.33 17.65
C ILE A 144 -8.63 -4.66 16.47
N TYR A 145 -9.21 -5.17 15.39
CA TYR A 145 -8.51 -5.51 14.14
C TYR A 145 -8.90 -4.54 13.02
N ALA A 146 -9.00 -3.24 13.31
CA ALA A 146 -9.41 -2.21 12.38
C ALA A 146 -8.26 -1.26 12.04
N VAL A 147 -8.24 -0.76 10.81
CA VAL A 147 -7.28 0.27 10.39
C VAL A 147 -7.64 1.59 11.05
N ARG A 148 -6.64 2.28 11.58
CA ARG A 148 -6.75 3.59 12.21
C ARG A 148 -6.66 4.69 11.16
N ASP A 149 -7.78 5.28 10.80
CA ASP A 149 -7.88 6.40 9.88
C ASP A 149 -8.03 7.70 10.66
N TRP A 150 -7.45 8.80 10.14
CA TRP A 150 -7.40 10.02 10.92
C TRP A 150 -7.38 11.32 10.10
N ILE A 151 -7.19 11.25 8.78
CA ILE A 151 -7.22 12.42 7.90
C ILE A 151 -8.65 12.62 7.43
N LEU A 152 -9.21 13.80 7.70
CA LEU A 152 -10.53 14.22 7.25
C LEU A 152 -10.37 15.35 6.22
N VAL A 153 -11.02 15.18 5.07
CA VAL A 153 -11.15 16.21 4.02
C VAL A 153 -12.62 16.41 3.73
N MET A 154 -13.05 17.66 3.69
CA MET A 154 -14.42 18.02 3.29
C MET A 154 -14.45 18.45 1.82
N LEU A 155 -15.41 17.95 1.08
CA LEU A 155 -15.72 18.37 -0.29
C LEU A 155 -17.02 19.17 -0.26
N GLY A 156 -16.94 20.46 0.10
CA GLY A 156 -18.10 21.23 0.51
C GLY A 156 -18.70 20.65 1.78
N ASP A 157 -19.99 20.34 1.77
CA ASP A 157 -20.69 19.73 2.92
C ASP A 157 -20.50 18.20 3.01
N TYR A 158 -19.81 17.58 2.06
CA TYR A 158 -19.63 16.14 2.03
C TYR A 158 -18.27 15.74 2.64
N PRO A 159 -18.25 14.96 3.74
CA PRO A 159 -17.01 14.43 4.29
C PRO A 159 -16.48 13.30 3.39
N TRP A 160 -15.26 13.49 2.84
CA TRP A 160 -14.54 12.37 2.24
C TRP A 160 -14.25 11.33 3.31
N PRO A 161 -14.40 10.04 3.03
CA PRO A 161 -14.07 9.00 3.99
C PRO A 161 -12.69 9.19 4.60
N ASN A 162 -12.59 9.07 5.93
CA ASN A 162 -11.31 9.22 6.61
C ASN A 162 -10.29 8.23 6.05
N PHE A 163 -9.05 8.65 5.96
CA PHE A 163 -7.94 7.87 5.46
C PHE A 163 -6.66 8.16 6.27
N ASN A 164 -5.56 7.52 5.89
CA ASN A 164 -4.27 7.64 6.57
C ASN A 164 -3.11 7.77 5.56
N ILE A 165 -1.88 7.85 6.06
CA ILE A 165 -0.68 7.94 5.20
C ILE A 165 -0.47 6.66 4.40
N ALA A 166 -0.76 5.48 4.95
CA ALA A 166 -0.64 4.23 4.22
C ALA A 166 -1.56 4.19 3.00
N ASP A 167 -2.82 4.66 3.13
CA ASP A 167 -3.75 4.76 2.00
C ASP A 167 -3.24 5.73 0.92
N SER A 168 -2.70 6.89 1.36
CA SER A 168 -2.07 7.85 0.44
C SER A 168 -0.90 7.22 -0.33
N CYS A 169 -0.06 6.42 0.35
CA CYS A 169 1.04 5.70 -0.29
C CYS A 169 0.54 4.66 -1.30
N LEU A 170 -0.55 3.94 -0.99
CA LEU A 170 -1.15 2.97 -1.90
C LEU A 170 -1.73 3.63 -3.14
N VAL A 171 -2.50 4.70 -2.97
CA VAL A 171 -3.11 5.45 -4.09
C VAL A 171 -2.03 6.08 -4.97
N CYS A 172 -1.08 6.80 -4.38
CA CYS A 172 0.04 7.38 -5.13
C CYS A 172 0.85 6.31 -5.84
N GLY A 173 1.17 5.21 -5.16
CA GLY A 173 1.91 4.09 -5.75
C GLY A 173 1.17 3.44 -6.91
N ALA A 174 -0.15 3.24 -6.80
CA ALA A 174 -0.98 2.69 -7.87
C ALA A 174 -1.02 3.62 -9.10
N ILE A 175 -1.18 4.94 -8.88
CA ILE A 175 -1.12 5.94 -9.96
C ILE A 175 0.24 5.90 -10.65
N LEU A 176 1.34 5.90 -9.88
CA LEU A 176 2.69 5.88 -10.43
C LEU A 176 2.97 4.60 -11.24
N ILE A 177 2.52 3.42 -10.78
CA ILE A 177 2.63 2.17 -11.57
C ILE A 177 1.81 2.27 -12.85
N GLY A 178 0.59 2.78 -12.79
CA GLY A 178 -0.26 2.98 -13.95
C GLY A 178 0.40 3.89 -14.99
N LEU A 179 0.95 5.04 -14.55
CA LEU A 179 1.70 5.94 -15.42
C LEU A 179 2.94 5.27 -16.01
N TYR A 180 3.69 4.53 -15.19
CA TYR A 180 4.85 3.77 -15.68
C TYR A 180 4.46 2.78 -16.79
N ALA A 181 3.37 2.04 -16.60
CA ALA A 181 2.89 1.07 -17.59
C ALA A 181 2.43 1.73 -18.90
N LEU A 182 1.81 2.91 -18.82
CA LEU A 182 1.34 3.66 -19.98
C LEU A 182 2.48 4.27 -20.80
N PHE A 183 3.56 4.74 -20.14
CA PHE A 183 4.63 5.48 -20.81
C PHE A 183 5.90 4.65 -21.05
N THR A 184 5.97 3.41 -20.55
CA THR A 184 7.11 2.53 -20.81
C THR A 184 6.81 1.67 -22.06
N PRO A 185 7.58 1.78 -23.16
CA PRO A 185 7.36 0.96 -24.34
C PRO A 185 7.52 -0.52 -24.01
N THR A 186 6.56 -1.31 -24.43
CA THR A 186 6.68 -2.77 -24.35
C THR A 186 7.85 -3.20 -25.23
N PRO A 187 8.81 -4.02 -24.75
CA PRO A 187 9.83 -4.59 -25.61
C PRO A 187 9.15 -5.31 -26.77
N LYS A 188 9.47 -4.91 -28.02
CA LYS A 188 9.00 -5.66 -29.19
C LYS A 188 9.49 -7.11 -29.04
N PRO A 189 8.61 -8.12 -29.25
CA PRO A 189 9.09 -9.49 -29.33
C PRO A 189 10.23 -9.55 -30.33
N ALA A 190 11.34 -10.19 -29.95
CA ALA A 190 12.43 -10.42 -30.87
C ALA A 190 11.84 -11.15 -32.09
N VAL A 191 11.86 -10.50 -33.24
CA VAL A 191 11.54 -11.16 -34.50
C VAL A 191 12.59 -12.26 -34.63
N ALA A 192 12.15 -13.52 -34.57
CA ALA A 192 13.02 -14.63 -34.90
C ALA A 192 13.53 -14.36 -36.29
N THR A 193 14.82 -14.03 -36.40
CA THR A 193 15.44 -13.85 -37.70
C THR A 193 15.46 -15.23 -38.37
N ASP A 194 14.94 -15.32 -39.59
CA ASP A 194 14.87 -16.52 -40.44
C ASP A 194 16.26 -17.09 -40.83
N ASP A 195 17.33 -16.69 -40.14
CA ASP A 195 18.68 -17.21 -40.36
C ASP A 195 18.85 -18.71 -40.00
N ALA A 196 17.88 -19.26 -39.23
CA ALA A 196 17.91 -20.70 -38.94
C ALA A 196 17.47 -21.58 -40.15
N ALA A 197 16.70 -21.01 -41.07
CA ALA A 197 16.25 -21.75 -42.25
C ALA A 197 17.33 -21.83 -43.37
N ALA A 198 18.21 -20.83 -43.43
CA ALA A 198 19.27 -20.81 -44.43
C ALA A 198 20.41 -21.82 -44.15
N THR A 199 20.69 -22.10 -42.88
CA THR A 199 21.75 -23.04 -42.51
C THR A 199 21.36 -24.51 -42.66
N VAL A 200 20.05 -24.83 -42.67
CA VAL A 200 19.59 -26.20 -42.89
C VAL A 200 19.59 -26.55 -44.37
N SER A 201 19.29 -25.60 -45.28
CA SER A 201 19.30 -25.82 -46.71
C SER A 201 20.70 -26.02 -47.30
N GLU A 202 21.71 -25.31 -46.74
CA GLU A 202 23.14 -25.50 -47.15
C GLU A 202 23.75 -26.81 -46.68
N SER A 203 23.28 -27.41 -45.59
CA SER A 203 23.77 -28.71 -45.11
C SER A 203 23.19 -29.89 -45.89
N GLU A 204 21.97 -29.77 -46.44
CA GLU A 204 21.36 -30.82 -47.27
C GLU A 204 21.92 -30.85 -48.68
N ASP A 205 22.38 -29.71 -49.23
CA ASP A 205 22.96 -29.67 -50.57
C ASP A 205 24.41 -30.19 -50.59
N LYS A 206 25.15 -30.08 -49.48
CA LYS A 206 26.49 -30.66 -49.32
C LYS A 206 26.51 -32.20 -49.07
N ALA A 207 25.38 -32.79 -48.75
CA ALA A 207 25.28 -34.23 -48.50
C ALA A 207 24.86 -35.00 -49.77
N LYS A 208 24.57 -34.34 -50.90
CA LYS A 208 24.12 -34.92 -52.16
C LYS A 208 25.14 -34.84 -53.32
N ASN A 209 26.34 -34.29 -53.07
CA ASN A 209 27.47 -34.31 -53.98
C ASN A 209 28.65 -35.04 -53.35
#